data_b298e8ccdd4c3f5f0f7893932f642ea9
#
_entry.id   b298e8ccdd4c3f5f0f7893932f642ea9
#
_cell.length_a   1.000
_cell.length_b   1.000
_cell.length_c   1.000
_cell.angle_alpha   90.00
_cell.angle_beta   90.00
_cell.angle_gamma   90.00
#
_symmetry.space_group_name_H-M   'P 1'
#
loop_
_entity.id
_entity.type
_entity.pdbx_description
1 polymer ?
#
loop_
_entity_poly.entity_id
_entity_poly.type
_entity_poly.pdbx_seq_one_letter_code
_entity_poly.pdbx_strand_id
1 'polypeptide(L)'
;MKLLVFAHTPPPHHGQSYMVQLMLAGFGGDTRNRAAGTAAPHGIECYHVNARFSRGLEDIGEFQGAKIFLIFWFCLQAVWIRFRYGVDNFYYVPAPGKRVALYRDWLVMLLCRPFFTNVILHWHAAGLAKWLETETTIGSRTATYRLFRPVDLSIVLSRYNVADAQKLLSHRIAVVNNGIPDPCPDFENVILPLRQARFELRKKALAEESSTAPLVVKILFIAHCTQEKGLFAAAEAILQANRYLAACRLPVKLQFTAAGNFVTDDERMEFDRLRADPEFAAAVQHAGFVSGDRKNQLLREADLFLFPTRYLGENQPVNLIEAMAFGLPIITTRWRSLPEMLPPEYPGLVGGQNPYELASAIVKMLAAESGVEARNHFKEHFTVERHLADLAAAIREVSTDESGQKAGGAVAAQGSLGRAV
;
A
#
# COMPACT_ATOMS: atom_id res chain seq x y z
N MET A 1 2.66 -4.89 27.24
CA MET A 1 3.70 -3.96 26.70
C MET A 1 3.06 -2.62 26.39
N LYS A 2 3.73 -1.50 26.74
CA LYS A 2 3.24 -0.14 26.43
C LYS A 2 3.95 0.40 25.20
N LEU A 3 3.20 0.94 24.24
CA LEU A 3 3.68 1.42 22.95
C LEU A 3 3.19 2.85 22.69
N LEU A 4 4.09 3.81 22.51
CA LEU A 4 3.73 5.12 22.01
C LEU A 4 3.71 5.09 20.48
N VAL A 5 2.54 5.32 19.90
CA VAL A 5 2.33 5.37 18.45
C VAL A 5 2.36 6.82 18.00
N PHE A 6 3.49 7.23 17.38
CA PHE A 6 3.66 8.56 16.82
C PHE A 6 3.41 8.50 15.30
N ALA A 7 2.14 8.56 14.92
CA ALA A 7 1.70 8.48 13.54
C ALA A 7 0.30 9.09 13.41
N HIS A 8 -0.08 9.52 12.19
CA HIS A 8 -1.42 10.05 11.98
C HIS A 8 -2.38 8.97 11.46
N THR A 9 -3.64 9.13 11.81
CA THR A 9 -4.78 8.39 11.26
C THR A 9 -5.56 9.27 10.27
N PRO A 10 -6.44 8.72 9.42
CA PRO A 10 -7.28 9.52 8.53
C PRO A 10 -8.06 10.63 9.27
N PRO A 11 -8.36 11.77 8.62
CA PRO A 11 -7.83 12.28 7.36
C PRO A 11 -6.39 12.81 7.46
N PRO A 12 -5.61 12.93 6.37
CA PRO A 12 -5.97 12.57 5.00
C PRO A 12 -5.99 11.06 4.78
N HIS A 13 -6.87 10.61 3.84
CA HIS A 13 -7.03 9.19 3.52
C HIS A 13 -5.97 8.72 2.53
N HIS A 14 -5.02 7.93 2.99
CA HIS A 14 -4.04 7.21 2.18
C HIS A 14 -3.64 5.90 2.86
N GLY A 15 -2.99 4.99 2.13
CA GLY A 15 -2.70 3.64 2.60
C GLY A 15 -2.04 3.58 3.98
N GLN A 16 -1.01 4.39 4.23
CA GLN A 16 -0.31 4.44 5.53
C GLN A 16 -1.25 4.84 6.68
N SER A 17 -2.02 5.93 6.54
CA SER A 17 -2.91 6.40 7.62
C SER A 17 -4.01 5.38 7.92
N TYR A 18 -4.50 4.69 6.89
CA TYR A 18 -5.46 3.61 7.05
C TYR A 18 -4.88 2.40 7.80
N MET A 19 -3.66 1.97 7.47
CA MET A 19 -2.99 0.88 8.18
C MET A 19 -2.71 1.21 9.65
N VAL A 20 -2.31 2.45 9.96
CA VAL A 20 -2.16 2.92 11.36
C VAL A 20 -3.50 2.88 12.09
N GLN A 21 -4.59 3.27 11.45
CA GLN A 21 -5.94 3.19 12.02
C GLN A 21 -6.34 1.74 12.33
N LEU A 22 -6.10 0.81 11.40
CA LEU A 22 -6.39 -0.62 11.60
C LEU A 22 -5.56 -1.21 12.75
N MET A 23 -4.27 -0.89 12.81
CA MET A 23 -3.40 -1.31 13.90
C MET A 23 -3.91 -0.80 15.26
N LEU A 24 -4.20 0.48 15.37
CA LEU A 24 -4.73 1.07 16.60
C LEU A 24 -6.05 0.41 17.00
N ALA A 25 -6.99 0.25 16.07
CA ALA A 25 -8.27 -0.41 16.33
C ALA A 25 -8.08 -1.86 16.79
N GLY A 26 -7.20 -2.62 16.13
CA GLY A 26 -6.90 -4.00 16.45
C GLY A 26 -6.21 -4.19 17.82
N PHE A 27 -5.43 -3.21 18.25
CA PHE A 27 -4.82 -3.21 19.59
C PHE A 27 -5.72 -2.55 20.66
N GLY A 28 -6.99 -2.25 20.32
CA GLY A 28 -8.01 -1.74 21.24
C GLY A 28 -7.98 -0.24 21.45
N GLY A 29 -7.44 0.52 20.50
CA GLY A 29 -7.41 1.98 20.51
C GLY A 29 -6.38 2.59 21.46
N ASP A 30 -6.51 3.90 21.67
CA ASP A 30 -5.70 4.60 22.67
C ASP A 30 -6.09 4.15 24.10
N THR A 31 -5.14 3.66 24.84
CA THR A 31 -5.34 3.15 26.20
C THR A 31 -5.94 4.21 27.13
N ARG A 32 -5.69 5.49 26.90
CA ARG A 32 -6.25 6.60 27.69
C ARG A 32 -7.77 6.72 27.56
N ASN A 33 -8.34 6.20 26.45
CA ASN A 33 -9.77 6.24 26.16
C ASN A 33 -10.46 4.90 26.44
N ARG A 34 -9.71 3.90 26.93
CA ARG A 34 -10.24 2.55 27.22
C ARG A 34 -10.89 2.52 28.59
N ALA A 35 -11.96 1.72 28.73
CA ALA A 35 -12.58 1.49 30.04
C ALA A 35 -11.58 0.81 31.00
N ALA A 36 -11.59 1.24 32.24
CA ALA A 36 -10.73 0.68 33.28
C ALA A 36 -10.94 -0.84 33.42
N GLY A 37 -9.84 -1.60 33.52
CA GLY A 37 -9.87 -3.05 33.65
C GLY A 37 -10.02 -3.85 32.35
N THR A 38 -10.20 -3.20 31.19
CA THR A 38 -10.24 -3.91 29.91
C THR A 38 -8.83 -4.31 29.48
N ALA A 39 -8.61 -5.62 29.27
CA ALA A 39 -7.32 -6.12 28.79
C ALA A 39 -7.01 -5.59 27.38
N ALA A 40 -5.72 -5.30 27.14
CA ALA A 40 -5.26 -4.89 25.83
C ALA A 40 -5.24 -6.09 24.85
N PRO A 41 -5.89 -6.01 23.69
CA PRO A 41 -5.74 -7.02 22.66
C PRO A 41 -4.25 -7.25 22.34
N HIS A 42 -3.87 -8.50 22.12
CA HIS A 42 -2.48 -8.90 21.88
C HIS A 42 -1.47 -8.51 22.98
N GLY A 43 -1.93 -8.04 24.15
CA GLY A 43 -1.06 -7.60 25.26
C GLY A 43 -0.32 -6.28 24.98
N ILE A 44 -0.78 -5.46 24.02
CA ILE A 44 -0.16 -4.19 23.63
C ILE A 44 -1.09 -3.03 24.00
N GLU A 45 -0.62 -2.15 24.88
CA GLU A 45 -1.28 -0.91 25.28
C GLU A 45 -0.76 0.25 24.41
N CYS A 46 -1.60 0.77 23.50
CA CYS A 46 -1.23 1.88 22.66
C CYS A 46 -1.53 3.24 23.30
N TYR A 47 -0.56 4.13 23.26
CA TYR A 47 -0.69 5.55 23.56
C TYR A 47 -0.47 6.34 22.28
N HIS A 48 -1.49 7.01 21.76
CA HIS A 48 -1.46 7.56 20.41
C HIS A 48 -1.22 9.06 20.43
N VAL A 49 -0.19 9.51 19.70
CA VAL A 49 0.01 10.90 19.28
C VAL A 49 -0.38 11.01 17.82
N ASN A 50 -1.56 11.58 17.55
CA ASN A 50 -2.04 11.76 16.18
C ASN A 50 -1.29 12.89 15.49
N ALA A 51 -0.07 12.60 15.02
CA ALA A 51 0.87 13.55 14.45
C ALA A 51 0.48 13.95 13.02
N ARG A 52 -0.61 14.72 12.89
CA ARG A 52 -1.14 15.20 11.61
C ARG A 52 -0.44 16.51 11.22
N PHE A 53 0.53 16.41 10.29
CA PHE A 53 1.30 17.54 9.79
C PHE A 53 0.70 18.20 8.55
N SER A 54 -0.24 17.56 7.87
CA SER A 54 -0.92 18.07 6.67
C SER A 54 -2.43 17.99 6.84
N ARG A 55 -3.16 18.99 6.36
CA ARG A 55 -4.63 19.03 6.40
C ARG A 55 -5.25 18.30 5.21
N GLY A 56 -4.57 18.31 4.06
CA GLY A 56 -4.98 17.65 2.82
C GLY A 56 -3.81 16.95 2.13
N LEU A 57 -4.09 16.27 1.01
CA LEU A 57 -3.07 15.61 0.19
C LEU A 57 -2.18 16.64 -0.52
N GLU A 58 -2.73 17.80 -0.87
CA GLU A 58 -2.05 18.92 -1.53
C GLU A 58 -0.97 19.54 -0.64
N ASP A 59 -1.17 19.52 0.67
CA ASP A 59 -0.21 20.07 1.67
C ASP A 59 0.98 19.13 1.95
N ILE A 60 1.01 17.93 1.38
CA ILE A 60 2.06 16.95 1.67
C ILE A 60 3.36 17.35 0.98
N GLY A 61 4.31 17.84 1.78
CA GLY A 61 5.65 18.23 1.31
C GLY A 61 5.87 19.73 1.18
N GLU A 62 4.86 20.56 1.44
CA GLU A 62 5.04 22.01 1.48
C GLU A 62 5.62 22.48 2.83
N PHE A 63 6.58 23.40 2.77
CA PHE A 63 7.18 24.04 3.93
C PHE A 63 6.31 25.21 4.38
N GLN A 64 5.73 25.07 5.59
CA GLN A 64 5.01 26.16 6.25
C GLN A 64 5.56 26.30 7.68
N GLY A 65 5.90 27.50 8.12
CA GLY A 65 6.44 27.75 9.47
C GLY A 65 5.56 27.23 10.60
N ALA A 66 4.23 27.24 10.43
CA ALA A 66 3.28 26.65 11.37
C ALA A 66 3.47 25.14 11.57
N LYS A 67 3.99 24.40 10.56
CA LYS A 67 4.26 22.95 10.67
C LYS A 67 5.39 22.66 11.65
N ILE A 68 6.38 23.53 11.78
CA ILE A 68 7.48 23.37 12.74
C ILE A 68 6.93 23.43 14.18
N PHE A 69 6.07 24.38 14.48
CA PHE A 69 5.44 24.48 15.80
C PHE A 69 4.61 23.22 16.12
N LEU A 70 3.90 22.67 15.14
CA LEU A 70 3.15 21.42 15.30
C LEU A 70 4.07 20.22 15.59
N ILE A 71 5.26 20.17 14.98
CA ILE A 71 6.24 19.12 15.29
C ILE A 71 6.65 19.19 16.75
N PHE A 72 7.04 20.37 17.24
CA PHE A 72 7.40 20.56 18.64
C PHE A 72 6.25 20.19 19.58
N TRP A 73 5.02 20.59 19.27
CA TRP A 73 3.84 20.28 20.07
C TRP A 73 3.61 18.75 20.16
N PHE A 74 3.66 18.02 19.03
CA PHE A 74 3.49 16.57 19.05
C PHE A 74 4.65 15.86 19.77
N CYS A 75 5.88 16.34 19.60
CA CYS A 75 7.02 15.79 20.33
C CYS A 75 6.89 16.04 21.85
N LEU A 76 6.43 17.21 22.27
CA LEU A 76 6.16 17.48 23.68
C LEU A 76 5.08 16.55 24.24
N GLN A 77 4.01 16.31 23.50
CA GLN A 77 2.98 15.32 23.88
C GLN A 77 3.58 13.92 24.03
N ALA A 78 4.43 13.49 23.10
CA ALA A 78 5.08 12.18 23.15
C ALA A 78 5.96 12.04 24.41
N VAL A 79 6.78 13.04 24.70
CA VAL A 79 7.66 13.05 25.89
C VAL A 79 6.82 13.10 27.18
N TRP A 80 5.75 13.90 27.19
CA TRP A 80 4.83 13.94 28.34
C TRP A 80 4.19 12.56 28.59
N ILE A 81 3.69 11.88 27.56
CA ILE A 81 3.12 10.54 27.64
C ILE A 81 4.16 9.55 28.15
N ARG A 82 5.40 9.63 27.68
CA ARG A 82 6.53 8.81 28.13
C ARG A 82 6.65 8.80 29.65
N PHE A 83 6.72 9.98 30.24
CA PHE A 83 6.91 10.12 31.68
C PHE A 83 5.63 9.89 32.48
N ARG A 84 4.47 10.36 31.97
CA ARG A 84 3.19 10.24 32.69
C ARG A 84 2.69 8.80 32.83
N TYR A 85 2.96 7.97 31.81
CA TYR A 85 2.42 6.61 31.73
C TYR A 85 3.51 5.52 31.75
N GLY A 86 4.78 5.88 31.79
CA GLY A 86 5.90 4.94 31.77
C GLY A 86 5.94 4.14 30.45
N VAL A 87 5.92 4.82 29.32
CA VAL A 87 5.93 4.20 28.00
C VAL A 87 7.35 4.19 27.44
N ASP A 88 7.98 3.04 27.31
CA ASP A 88 9.40 2.90 26.90
C ASP A 88 9.62 2.69 25.41
N ASN A 89 8.57 2.26 24.69
CA ASN A 89 8.68 1.88 23.30
C ASN A 89 8.09 2.97 22.40
N PHE A 90 8.91 3.49 21.48
CA PHE A 90 8.55 4.54 20.52
C PHE A 90 8.35 3.95 19.13
N TYR A 91 7.10 3.89 18.68
CA TYR A 91 6.74 3.46 17.33
C TYR A 91 6.58 4.67 16.42
N TYR A 92 7.33 4.65 15.33
CA TYR A 92 7.39 5.73 14.35
C TYR A 92 7.30 5.22 12.91
N VAL A 93 6.63 5.99 12.06
CA VAL A 93 6.53 5.71 10.62
C VAL A 93 7.42 6.70 9.86
N PRO A 94 8.58 6.26 9.33
CA PRO A 94 9.49 7.11 8.57
C PRO A 94 8.85 7.61 7.29
N ALA A 95 9.25 8.81 6.87
CA ALA A 95 8.82 9.40 5.62
C ALA A 95 9.42 8.70 4.40
N PRO A 96 8.76 8.77 3.24
CA PRO A 96 9.40 8.44 1.96
C PRO A 96 10.55 9.41 1.65
N GLY A 97 11.40 9.08 0.68
CA GLY A 97 12.53 9.89 0.24
C GLY A 97 12.14 11.26 -0.32
N LYS A 98 11.86 12.23 0.57
CA LYS A 98 11.60 13.64 0.25
C LYS A 98 12.30 14.52 1.28
N ARG A 99 13.01 15.58 0.84
CA ARG A 99 13.85 16.44 1.72
C ARG A 99 13.08 17.04 2.90
N VAL A 100 11.92 17.66 2.65
CA VAL A 100 11.12 18.31 3.70
C VAL A 100 10.63 17.28 4.73
N ALA A 101 10.23 16.09 4.27
CA ALA A 101 9.80 15.02 5.15
C ALA A 101 10.95 14.44 5.97
N LEU A 102 12.15 14.33 5.39
CA LEU A 102 13.36 13.91 6.10
C LEU A 102 13.73 14.87 7.23
N TYR A 103 13.66 16.19 7.00
CA TYR A 103 13.95 17.20 8.05
C TYR A 103 12.94 17.12 9.19
N ARG A 104 11.67 16.85 8.90
CA ARG A 104 10.67 16.55 9.92
C ARG A 104 11.10 15.34 10.76
N ASP A 105 11.49 14.25 10.11
CA ASP A 105 11.90 13.03 10.79
C ASP A 105 13.13 13.25 11.67
N TRP A 106 14.10 14.08 11.21
CA TRP A 106 15.25 14.46 12.04
C TRP A 106 14.80 15.19 13.33
N LEU A 107 13.88 16.15 13.24
CA LEU A 107 13.37 16.87 14.41
C LEU A 107 12.66 15.91 15.36
N VAL A 108 11.83 15.01 14.85
CA VAL A 108 11.13 14.03 15.68
C VAL A 108 12.13 13.12 16.39
N MET A 109 13.12 12.59 15.67
CA MET A 109 14.15 11.71 16.26
C MET A 109 15.00 12.48 17.28
N LEU A 110 15.41 13.71 16.99
CA LEU A 110 16.19 14.53 17.92
C LEU A 110 15.43 14.82 19.22
N LEU A 111 14.13 15.12 19.12
CA LEU A 111 13.31 15.56 20.25
C LEU A 111 12.67 14.41 21.04
N CYS A 112 12.39 13.29 20.41
CA CYS A 112 11.69 12.17 21.08
C CYS A 112 12.65 11.06 21.49
N ARG A 113 13.53 10.62 20.58
CA ARG A 113 14.34 9.42 20.77
C ARG A 113 15.13 9.37 22.07
N PRO A 114 15.76 10.47 22.59
CA PRO A 114 16.54 10.42 23.82
C PRO A 114 15.75 9.98 25.06
N PHE A 115 14.43 10.04 25.00
CA PHE A 115 13.54 9.74 26.12
C PHE A 115 12.95 8.32 26.08
N PHE A 116 13.15 7.59 24.99
CA PHE A 116 12.60 6.24 24.82
C PHE A 116 13.71 5.19 24.78
N THR A 117 13.46 4.05 25.43
CA THR A 117 14.43 2.95 25.49
C THR A 117 14.52 2.23 24.16
N ASN A 118 13.37 1.95 23.53
CA ASN A 118 13.31 1.20 22.30
C ASN A 118 12.66 2.03 21.18
N VAL A 119 13.25 1.97 19.99
CA VAL A 119 12.75 2.62 18.77
C VAL A 119 12.31 1.57 17.77
N ILE A 120 11.05 1.62 17.40
CA ILE A 120 10.41 0.74 16.42
C ILE A 120 10.03 1.57 15.19
N LEU A 121 10.60 1.23 14.05
CA LEU A 121 10.25 1.87 12.77
C LEU A 121 9.36 0.96 11.95
N HIS A 122 8.25 1.49 11.43
CA HIS A 122 7.38 0.75 10.51
C HIS A 122 7.36 1.41 9.14
N TRP A 123 7.85 0.70 8.12
CA TRP A 123 8.13 1.21 6.79
C TRP A 123 6.96 1.01 5.83
N HIS A 124 6.11 2.02 5.67
CA HIS A 124 5.01 1.97 4.69
C HIS A 124 5.42 2.41 3.29
N ALA A 125 6.51 3.14 3.14
CA ALA A 125 7.10 3.51 1.86
C ALA A 125 8.44 2.81 1.66
N ALA A 126 8.82 2.55 0.40
CA ALA A 126 10.05 1.89 0.04
C ALA A 126 11.08 2.86 -0.57
N GLY A 127 12.38 2.54 -0.43
CA GLY A 127 13.47 3.15 -1.17
C GLY A 127 14.11 4.37 -0.52
N LEU A 128 13.89 4.63 0.78
CA LEU A 128 14.57 5.71 1.50
C LEU A 128 16.09 5.54 1.46
N ALA A 129 16.62 4.32 1.64
CA ALA A 129 18.06 4.04 1.64
C ALA A 129 18.69 4.45 0.31
N LYS A 130 18.13 4.00 -0.81
CA LYS A 130 18.59 4.36 -2.14
C LYS A 130 18.52 5.86 -2.38
N TRP A 131 17.40 6.50 -2.02
CA TRP A 131 17.23 7.95 -2.16
C TRP A 131 18.27 8.75 -1.34
N LEU A 132 18.59 8.30 -0.13
CA LEU A 132 19.64 8.92 0.67
C LEU A 132 21.03 8.83 -0.02
N GLU A 133 21.29 7.75 -0.74
CA GLU A 133 22.55 7.55 -1.46
C GLU A 133 22.63 8.38 -2.75
N THR A 134 21.53 8.50 -3.50
CA THR A 134 21.53 9.12 -4.83
C THR A 134 21.13 10.59 -4.85
N GLU A 135 20.25 11.02 -3.94
CA GLU A 135 19.59 12.34 -4.00
C GLU A 135 20.00 13.28 -2.85
N THR A 136 20.84 12.82 -1.90
CA THR A 136 21.22 13.64 -0.76
C THR A 136 22.73 13.80 -0.66
N THR A 137 23.16 14.89 0.02
CA THR A 137 24.58 15.12 0.33
C THR A 137 25.06 14.12 1.38
N ILE A 138 26.40 13.90 1.41
CA ILE A 138 27.06 13.06 2.43
C ILE A 138 26.70 13.53 3.84
N GLY A 139 26.67 14.86 4.06
CA GLY A 139 26.26 15.45 5.34
C GLY A 139 24.86 15.08 5.77
N SER A 140 23.88 15.24 4.86
CA SER A 140 22.48 14.87 5.13
C SER A 140 22.30 13.38 5.41
N ARG A 141 22.98 12.54 4.62
CA ARG A 141 22.97 11.09 4.82
C ARG A 141 23.57 10.70 6.18
N THR A 142 24.71 11.25 6.53
CA THR A 142 25.37 11.00 7.82
C THR A 142 24.52 11.47 8.98
N ALA A 143 23.90 12.65 8.88
CA ALA A 143 22.99 13.16 9.90
C ALA A 143 21.79 12.23 10.09
N THR A 144 21.17 11.75 8.98
CA THR A 144 20.07 10.79 9.05
C THR A 144 20.48 9.54 9.81
N TYR A 145 21.60 8.94 9.44
CA TYR A 145 22.08 7.73 10.10
C TYR A 145 22.35 7.96 11.60
N ARG A 146 22.95 9.09 11.98
CA ARG A 146 23.23 9.41 13.39
C ARG A 146 21.97 9.62 14.20
N LEU A 147 20.95 10.27 13.64
CA LEU A 147 19.70 10.58 14.34
C LEU A 147 18.81 9.35 14.52
N PHE A 148 18.78 8.45 13.55
CA PHE A 148 17.92 7.26 13.62
C PHE A 148 18.55 6.10 14.39
N ARG A 149 19.88 5.94 14.35
CA ARG A 149 20.60 4.79 14.97
C ARG A 149 20.77 4.95 16.49
N PRO A 150 20.73 3.83 17.24
CA PRO A 150 20.28 2.50 16.85
C PRO A 150 18.76 2.43 16.68
N VAL A 151 18.29 1.46 15.91
CA VAL A 151 16.88 1.09 15.77
C VAL A 151 16.73 -0.31 16.34
N ASP A 152 15.83 -0.52 17.30
CA ASP A 152 15.67 -1.81 17.95
C ASP A 152 14.90 -2.79 17.06
N LEU A 153 13.86 -2.30 16.37
CA LEU A 153 13.09 -3.07 15.41
C LEU A 153 12.71 -2.22 14.19
N SER A 154 12.98 -2.73 12.99
CA SER A 154 12.35 -2.26 11.76
C SER A 154 11.32 -3.27 11.28
N ILE A 155 10.08 -2.82 11.13
CA ILE A 155 9.00 -3.58 10.51
C ILE A 155 8.89 -3.11 9.06
N VAL A 156 9.10 -4.03 8.12
CA VAL A 156 9.04 -3.76 6.67
C VAL A 156 7.90 -4.55 6.04
N LEU A 157 7.31 -4.04 4.96
CA LEU A 157 6.17 -4.70 4.32
C LEU A 157 6.60 -5.80 3.33
N SER A 158 7.87 -5.82 2.91
CA SER A 158 8.35 -6.73 1.89
C SER A 158 9.85 -6.97 2.04
N ARG A 159 10.37 -8.01 1.40
CA ARG A 159 11.81 -8.27 1.31
C ARG A 159 12.55 -7.13 0.58
N TYR A 160 11.88 -6.50 -0.40
CA TYR A 160 12.43 -5.33 -1.09
C TYR A 160 12.81 -4.20 -0.13
N ASN A 161 12.05 -3.99 0.95
CA ASN A 161 12.31 -2.95 1.96
C ASN A 161 13.41 -3.30 2.97
N VAL A 162 13.86 -4.54 3.05
CA VAL A 162 14.89 -4.97 4.03
C VAL A 162 16.14 -4.10 3.91
N ALA A 163 16.51 -3.70 2.69
CA ALA A 163 17.66 -2.82 2.46
C ALA A 163 17.53 -1.45 3.18
N ASP A 164 16.32 -0.88 3.27
CA ASP A 164 16.07 0.38 3.99
C ASP A 164 16.36 0.21 5.49
N ALA A 165 15.88 -0.88 6.08
CA ALA A 165 16.10 -1.21 7.49
C ALA A 165 17.57 -1.53 7.80
N GLN A 166 18.25 -2.28 6.94
CA GLN A 166 19.67 -2.62 7.10
C GLN A 166 20.59 -1.38 7.10
N LYS A 167 20.30 -0.41 6.24
CA LYS A 167 21.08 0.85 6.20
C LYS A 167 20.97 1.66 7.48
N LEU A 168 19.88 1.53 8.22
CA LEU A 168 19.71 2.17 9.53
C LEU A 168 20.25 1.31 10.68
N LEU A 169 20.89 0.18 10.43
CA LEU A 169 21.43 -0.74 11.42
C LEU A 169 20.39 -1.16 12.47
N SER A 170 19.24 -1.60 11.98
CA SER A 170 18.23 -2.16 12.87
C SER A 170 18.74 -3.45 13.51
N HIS A 171 18.58 -3.56 14.82
CA HIS A 171 18.95 -4.78 15.55
C HIS A 171 18.12 -5.98 15.09
N ARG A 172 16.84 -5.73 14.80
CA ARG A 172 15.91 -6.71 14.26
C ARG A 172 15.15 -6.15 13.07
N ILE A 173 14.83 -7.02 12.13
CA ILE A 173 14.03 -6.70 10.96
C ILE A 173 12.94 -7.77 10.84
N ALA A 174 11.68 -7.34 10.91
CA ALA A 174 10.51 -8.19 10.69
C ALA A 174 9.82 -7.81 9.39
N VAL A 175 9.47 -8.82 8.58
CA VAL A 175 8.64 -8.62 7.39
C VAL A 175 7.19 -8.93 7.77
N VAL A 176 6.34 -7.90 7.74
CA VAL A 176 4.92 -7.99 8.09
C VAL A 176 4.10 -7.37 6.98
N ASN A 177 3.33 -8.17 6.27
CA ASN A 177 2.48 -7.69 5.19
C ASN A 177 1.37 -6.75 5.71
N ASN A 178 0.96 -5.79 4.90
CA ASN A 178 -0.30 -5.09 5.12
C ASN A 178 -1.47 -6.08 5.13
N GLY A 179 -2.49 -5.81 5.94
CA GLY A 179 -3.71 -6.61 5.95
C GLY A 179 -4.94 -5.75 6.17
N ILE A 180 -6.04 -6.11 5.53
CA ILE A 180 -7.30 -5.38 5.63
C ILE A 180 -8.43 -6.30 6.12
N PRO A 181 -9.47 -5.74 6.77
CA PRO A 181 -10.72 -6.47 6.97
C PRO A 181 -11.24 -6.98 5.62
N ASP A 182 -11.81 -8.17 5.62
CA ASP A 182 -12.36 -8.73 4.39
C ASP A 182 -13.51 -7.86 3.84
N PRO A 183 -13.33 -7.16 2.70
CA PRO A 183 -14.36 -6.29 2.15
C PRO A 183 -15.42 -7.07 1.37
N CYS A 184 -15.26 -8.39 1.25
CA CYS A 184 -16.10 -9.26 0.43
C CYS A 184 -16.39 -10.59 1.13
N PRO A 185 -17.07 -10.59 2.31
CA PRO A 185 -17.34 -11.81 3.07
C PRO A 185 -18.31 -12.77 2.35
N ASP A 186 -19.07 -12.27 1.39
CA ASP A 186 -20.00 -13.00 0.54
C ASP A 186 -19.36 -13.56 -0.75
N PHE A 187 -18.03 -13.57 -0.84
CA PHE A 187 -17.28 -13.94 -2.05
C PHE A 187 -17.69 -15.29 -2.62
N GLU A 188 -17.70 -16.34 -1.80
CA GLU A 188 -17.95 -17.72 -2.26
C GLU A 188 -19.37 -17.91 -2.81
N ASN A 189 -20.36 -17.27 -2.16
CA ASN A 189 -21.78 -17.47 -2.46
C ASN A 189 -22.33 -16.49 -3.51
N VAL A 190 -21.73 -15.31 -3.65
CA VAL A 190 -22.24 -14.26 -4.53
C VAL A 190 -21.25 -13.89 -5.62
N ILE A 191 -20.02 -13.57 -5.27
CA ILE A 191 -19.07 -13.00 -6.21
C ILE A 191 -18.46 -14.07 -7.12
N LEU A 192 -18.08 -15.21 -6.58
CA LEU A 192 -17.45 -16.29 -7.36
C LEU A 192 -18.39 -16.80 -8.47
N PRO A 193 -19.68 -17.12 -8.23
CA PRO A 193 -20.59 -17.52 -9.30
C PRO A 193 -20.76 -16.45 -10.38
N LEU A 194 -20.83 -15.16 -9.99
CA LEU A 194 -20.93 -14.06 -10.95
C LEU A 194 -19.66 -13.94 -11.82
N ARG A 195 -18.48 -14.12 -11.23
CA ARG A 195 -17.21 -14.08 -11.96
C ARG A 195 -17.08 -15.25 -12.92
N GLN A 196 -17.47 -16.46 -12.50
CA GLN A 196 -17.49 -17.64 -13.35
C GLN A 196 -18.44 -17.45 -14.55
N ALA A 197 -19.65 -16.96 -14.32
CA ALA A 197 -20.58 -16.66 -15.39
C ALA A 197 -20.03 -15.62 -16.39
N ARG A 198 -19.41 -14.55 -15.90
CA ARG A 198 -18.75 -13.55 -16.75
C ARG A 198 -17.55 -14.11 -17.50
N PHE A 199 -16.78 -14.98 -16.88
CA PHE A 199 -15.66 -15.68 -17.54
C PHE A 199 -16.15 -16.53 -18.70
N GLU A 200 -17.20 -17.33 -18.52
CA GLU A 200 -17.75 -18.16 -19.61
C GLU A 200 -18.30 -17.29 -20.75
N LEU A 201 -18.93 -16.15 -20.46
CA LEU A 201 -19.36 -15.20 -21.49
C LEU A 201 -18.16 -14.61 -22.25
N ARG A 202 -17.07 -14.24 -21.56
CA ARG A 202 -15.84 -13.75 -22.22
C ARG A 202 -15.20 -14.82 -23.09
N LYS A 203 -15.06 -16.04 -22.55
CA LYS A 203 -14.49 -17.17 -23.27
C LYS A 203 -15.26 -17.46 -24.56
N LYS A 204 -16.59 -17.44 -24.50
CA LYS A 204 -17.46 -17.60 -25.67
C LYS A 204 -17.25 -16.45 -26.67
N ALA A 205 -17.25 -15.18 -26.21
CA ALA A 205 -17.05 -14.02 -27.06
C ALA A 205 -15.65 -13.98 -27.74
N LEU A 206 -14.62 -14.53 -27.09
CA LEU A 206 -13.27 -14.63 -27.66
C LEU A 206 -13.14 -15.79 -28.67
N ALA A 207 -14.03 -16.78 -28.63
CA ALA A 207 -14.02 -17.93 -29.55
C ALA A 207 -14.91 -17.74 -30.77
N GLU A 208 -15.90 -16.85 -30.72
CA GLU A 208 -16.90 -16.61 -31.77
C GLU A 208 -16.67 -15.26 -32.47
N GLU A 209 -16.38 -15.29 -33.77
CA GLU A 209 -16.17 -14.08 -34.59
C GLU A 209 -17.48 -13.32 -34.92
N SER A 210 -18.64 -13.81 -34.51
CA SER A 210 -19.94 -13.26 -34.93
C SER A 210 -20.92 -13.17 -33.76
N SER A 211 -20.97 -12.01 -33.10
CA SER A 211 -22.07 -11.61 -32.22
C SER A 211 -22.63 -10.26 -32.66
N THR A 212 -23.94 -10.10 -32.60
CA THR A 212 -24.63 -8.87 -33.00
C THR A 212 -24.42 -7.70 -32.05
N ALA A 213 -23.96 -7.94 -30.81
CA ALA A 213 -23.59 -6.92 -29.83
C ALA A 213 -22.31 -7.28 -29.10
N PRO A 214 -21.36 -6.34 -28.96
CA PRO A 214 -20.10 -6.62 -28.27
C PRO A 214 -20.31 -6.81 -26.75
N LEU A 215 -19.63 -7.82 -26.19
CA LEU A 215 -19.53 -7.98 -24.75
C LEU A 215 -18.67 -6.87 -24.15
N VAL A 216 -19.24 -6.13 -23.19
CA VAL A 216 -18.50 -5.09 -22.45
C VAL A 216 -17.72 -5.73 -21.32
N VAL A 217 -16.38 -5.59 -21.34
CA VAL A 217 -15.47 -5.98 -20.27
C VAL A 217 -15.05 -4.74 -19.48
N LYS A 218 -15.33 -4.75 -18.18
CA LYS A 218 -15.08 -3.63 -17.27
C LYS A 218 -13.69 -3.74 -16.65
N ILE A 219 -12.83 -2.78 -16.93
CA ILE A 219 -11.47 -2.68 -16.37
C ILE A 219 -11.43 -1.55 -15.37
N LEU A 220 -10.93 -1.81 -14.16
CA LEU A 220 -10.94 -0.88 -13.04
C LEU A 220 -9.52 -0.46 -12.65
N PHE A 221 -9.34 0.83 -12.44
CA PHE A 221 -8.20 1.45 -11.80
C PHE A 221 -8.66 2.22 -10.56
N ILE A 222 -8.03 1.97 -9.41
CA ILE A 222 -8.31 2.72 -8.18
C ILE A 222 -6.99 3.22 -7.61
N ALA A 223 -6.68 4.50 -7.79
CA ALA A 223 -5.51 5.18 -7.20
C ALA A 223 -5.63 6.68 -7.40
N HIS A 224 -4.66 7.46 -6.89
CA HIS A 224 -4.47 8.83 -7.37
C HIS A 224 -4.31 8.82 -8.90
N CYS A 225 -5.04 9.69 -9.57
CA CYS A 225 -5.04 9.83 -11.02
C CYS A 225 -3.79 10.59 -11.48
N THR A 226 -2.62 9.92 -11.41
CA THR A 226 -1.32 10.51 -11.75
C THR A 226 -0.60 9.72 -12.82
N GLN A 227 0.35 10.40 -13.48
CA GLN A 227 1.26 9.77 -14.44
C GLN A 227 2.05 8.62 -13.77
N GLU A 228 2.58 8.84 -12.56
CA GLU A 228 3.38 7.84 -11.85
C GLU A 228 2.58 6.60 -11.45
N LYS A 229 1.28 6.75 -11.13
CA LYS A 229 0.37 5.63 -10.85
C LYS A 229 -0.08 4.89 -12.11
N GLY A 230 0.22 5.45 -13.28
CA GLY A 230 0.02 4.81 -14.57
C GLY A 230 -1.35 5.04 -15.20
N LEU A 231 -2.11 6.08 -14.80
CA LEU A 231 -3.43 6.38 -15.36
C LEU A 231 -3.41 6.50 -16.87
N PHE A 232 -2.52 7.35 -17.41
CA PHE A 232 -2.47 7.66 -18.84
C PHE A 232 -1.99 6.47 -19.67
N ALA A 233 -0.99 5.72 -19.16
CA ALA A 233 -0.52 4.49 -19.80
C ALA A 233 -1.62 3.40 -19.81
N ALA A 234 -2.40 3.30 -18.74
CA ALA A 234 -3.55 2.40 -18.67
C ALA A 234 -4.63 2.79 -19.69
N ALA A 235 -5.00 4.07 -19.75
CA ALA A 235 -6.00 4.55 -20.67
C ALA A 235 -5.59 4.32 -22.14
N GLU A 236 -4.36 4.64 -22.50
CA GLU A 236 -3.83 4.38 -23.85
C GLU A 236 -3.81 2.88 -24.17
N ALA A 237 -3.43 2.04 -23.21
CA ALA A 237 -3.45 0.60 -23.39
C ALA A 237 -4.85 0.04 -23.68
N ILE A 238 -5.89 0.62 -23.08
CA ILE A 238 -7.30 0.27 -23.37
C ILE A 238 -7.68 0.61 -24.81
N LEU A 239 -7.28 1.78 -25.31
CA LEU A 239 -7.54 2.15 -26.71
C LEU A 239 -6.82 1.19 -27.67
N GLN A 240 -5.54 0.90 -27.43
CA GLN A 240 -4.76 -0.05 -28.22
C GLN A 240 -5.39 -1.46 -28.22
N ALA A 241 -5.80 -1.95 -27.05
CA ALA A 241 -6.45 -3.25 -26.94
C ALA A 241 -7.81 -3.28 -27.65
N ASN A 242 -8.63 -2.21 -27.56
CA ASN A 242 -9.90 -2.12 -28.29
C ASN A 242 -9.68 -2.11 -29.82
N ARG A 243 -8.69 -1.37 -30.32
CA ARG A 243 -8.32 -1.41 -31.75
C ARG A 243 -7.88 -2.79 -32.21
N TYR A 244 -7.07 -3.46 -31.41
CA TYR A 244 -6.64 -4.83 -31.69
C TYR A 244 -7.83 -5.82 -31.74
N LEU A 245 -8.72 -5.79 -30.74
CA LEU A 245 -9.91 -6.65 -30.67
C LEU A 245 -10.84 -6.40 -31.87
N ALA A 246 -11.04 -5.14 -32.27
CA ALA A 246 -11.81 -4.77 -33.45
C ALA A 246 -11.16 -5.27 -34.77
N ALA A 247 -9.84 -5.14 -34.91
CA ALA A 247 -9.10 -5.66 -36.06
C ALA A 247 -9.20 -7.18 -36.18
N CYS A 248 -9.24 -7.90 -35.04
CA CYS A 248 -9.49 -9.34 -34.97
C CYS A 248 -10.98 -9.71 -35.11
N ARG A 249 -11.88 -8.76 -35.29
CA ARG A 249 -13.34 -8.96 -35.36
C ARG A 249 -13.95 -9.65 -34.15
N LEU A 250 -13.29 -9.54 -32.99
CA LEU A 250 -13.80 -10.13 -31.74
C LEU A 250 -14.91 -9.24 -31.17
N PRO A 251 -16.06 -9.81 -30.78
CA PRO A 251 -17.19 -9.05 -30.23
C PRO A 251 -16.97 -8.69 -28.75
N VAL A 252 -15.86 -8.04 -28.44
CA VAL A 252 -15.47 -7.61 -27.09
C VAL A 252 -15.10 -6.14 -27.13
N LYS A 253 -15.63 -5.35 -26.19
CA LYS A 253 -15.29 -3.94 -26.00
C LYS A 253 -14.84 -3.70 -24.55
N LEU A 254 -13.66 -3.13 -24.39
CA LEU A 254 -13.13 -2.76 -23.09
C LEU A 254 -13.65 -1.39 -22.67
N GLN A 255 -14.09 -1.30 -21.41
CA GLN A 255 -14.51 -0.07 -20.76
C GLN A 255 -13.66 0.13 -19.51
N PHE A 256 -12.95 1.25 -19.43
CA PHE A 256 -12.04 1.57 -18.35
C PHE A 256 -12.64 2.59 -17.39
N THR A 257 -12.66 2.28 -16.12
CA THR A 257 -13.08 3.19 -15.05
C THR A 257 -11.88 3.54 -14.20
N ALA A 258 -11.48 4.81 -14.22
CA ALA A 258 -10.48 5.38 -13.33
C ALA A 258 -11.18 6.00 -12.11
N ALA A 259 -10.83 5.53 -10.91
CA ALA A 259 -11.39 6.01 -9.65
C ALA A 259 -10.27 6.58 -8.77
N GLY A 260 -10.37 7.87 -8.43
CA GLY A 260 -9.41 8.62 -7.63
C GLY A 260 -9.41 10.10 -7.96
N ASN A 261 -8.70 10.89 -7.14
CA ASN A 261 -8.50 12.31 -7.43
C ASN A 261 -7.21 12.53 -8.24
N PHE A 262 -7.22 13.54 -9.07
CA PHE A 262 -5.99 14.12 -9.62
C PHE A 262 -5.23 14.81 -8.48
N VAL A 263 -3.90 14.75 -8.52
CA VAL A 263 -3.03 15.39 -7.52
C VAL A 263 -2.59 16.77 -7.98
N THR A 264 -2.45 16.96 -9.30
CA THR A 264 -2.08 18.22 -9.91
C THR A 264 -3.12 18.68 -10.94
N ASP A 265 -3.18 20.00 -11.17
CA ASP A 265 -4.05 20.56 -12.20
C ASP A 265 -3.56 20.18 -13.61
N ASP A 266 -2.25 20.01 -13.81
CA ASP A 266 -1.68 19.56 -15.09
C ASP A 266 -2.19 18.17 -15.49
N GLU A 267 -2.25 17.24 -14.56
CA GLU A 267 -2.78 15.90 -14.81
C GLU A 267 -4.28 15.92 -15.11
N ARG A 268 -5.03 16.79 -14.43
CA ARG A 268 -6.46 17.00 -14.73
C ARG A 268 -6.64 17.58 -16.13
N MET A 269 -5.92 18.64 -16.47
CA MET A 269 -6.00 19.28 -17.81
C MET A 269 -5.62 18.30 -18.92
N GLU A 270 -4.59 17.49 -18.72
CA GLU A 270 -4.21 16.47 -19.71
C GLU A 270 -5.30 15.41 -19.88
N PHE A 271 -5.92 14.94 -18.80
CA PHE A 271 -7.04 14.01 -18.88
C PHE A 271 -8.24 14.61 -19.61
N ASP A 272 -8.60 15.88 -19.31
CA ASP A 272 -9.71 16.57 -19.95
C ASP A 272 -9.42 16.84 -21.45
N ARG A 273 -8.16 17.10 -21.82
CA ARG A 273 -7.71 17.20 -23.21
C ARG A 273 -7.90 15.88 -23.97
N LEU A 274 -7.48 14.75 -23.36
CA LEU A 274 -7.65 13.42 -23.97
C LEU A 274 -9.13 13.04 -24.10
N ARG A 275 -9.96 13.44 -23.16
CA ARG A 275 -11.40 13.19 -23.18
C ARG A 275 -12.15 13.95 -24.28
N ALA A 276 -11.55 14.96 -24.91
CA ALA A 276 -12.10 15.59 -26.10
C ALA A 276 -12.08 14.67 -27.34
N ASP A 277 -11.26 13.60 -27.33
CA ASP A 277 -11.27 12.57 -28.36
C ASP A 277 -12.47 11.64 -28.15
N PRO A 278 -13.34 11.43 -29.17
CA PRO A 278 -14.51 10.56 -29.06
C PRO A 278 -14.18 9.10 -28.75
N GLU A 279 -13.08 8.57 -29.27
CA GLU A 279 -12.63 7.19 -28.99
C GLU A 279 -12.26 7.03 -27.51
N PHE A 280 -11.51 7.99 -26.98
CA PHE A 280 -11.14 8.03 -25.57
C PHE A 280 -12.40 8.18 -24.70
N ALA A 281 -13.27 9.14 -24.99
CA ALA A 281 -14.48 9.38 -24.20
C ALA A 281 -15.45 8.18 -24.16
N ALA A 282 -15.47 7.38 -25.24
CA ALA A 282 -16.30 6.18 -25.31
C ALA A 282 -15.72 4.98 -24.54
N ALA A 283 -14.41 4.97 -24.27
CA ALA A 283 -13.72 3.85 -23.61
C ALA A 283 -13.31 4.15 -22.17
N VAL A 284 -13.08 5.41 -21.81
CA VAL A 284 -12.48 5.83 -20.54
C VAL A 284 -13.42 6.72 -19.74
N GLN A 285 -13.70 6.33 -18.50
CA GLN A 285 -14.53 7.07 -17.56
C GLN A 285 -13.75 7.43 -16.30
N HIS A 286 -13.99 8.61 -15.74
CA HIS A 286 -13.46 9.03 -14.45
C HIS A 286 -14.58 9.07 -13.42
N ALA A 287 -14.47 8.28 -12.37
CA ALA A 287 -15.46 8.15 -11.31
C ALA A 287 -15.24 9.11 -10.13
N GLY A 288 -14.14 9.89 -10.13
CA GLY A 288 -13.74 10.69 -8.98
C GLY A 288 -13.25 9.84 -7.82
N PHE A 289 -13.12 10.44 -6.65
CA PHE A 289 -12.77 9.73 -5.42
C PHE A 289 -13.90 8.79 -4.99
N VAL A 290 -13.54 7.54 -4.70
CA VAL A 290 -14.50 6.53 -4.23
C VAL A 290 -14.02 5.90 -2.92
N SER A 291 -14.97 5.61 -2.02
CA SER A 291 -14.73 4.92 -0.75
C SER A 291 -15.95 4.10 -0.35
N GLY A 292 -15.81 3.25 0.68
CA GLY A 292 -16.91 2.46 1.22
C GLY A 292 -17.67 1.65 0.15
N ASP A 293 -18.99 1.67 0.21
CA ASP A 293 -19.88 0.85 -0.64
C ASP A 293 -19.70 1.15 -2.13
N ARG A 294 -19.43 2.42 -2.51
CA ARG A 294 -19.21 2.76 -3.93
C ARG A 294 -17.94 2.14 -4.47
N LYS A 295 -16.87 2.12 -3.69
CA LYS A 295 -15.62 1.43 -4.06
C LYS A 295 -15.85 -0.08 -4.19
N ASN A 296 -16.50 -0.67 -3.19
CA ASN A 296 -16.81 -2.10 -3.20
C ASN A 296 -17.70 -2.48 -4.39
N GLN A 297 -18.67 -1.65 -4.76
CA GLN A 297 -19.48 -1.84 -5.96
C GLN A 297 -18.64 -1.89 -7.23
N LEU A 298 -17.71 -0.94 -7.43
CA LEU A 298 -16.82 -0.95 -8.60
C LEU A 298 -15.95 -2.21 -8.65
N LEU A 299 -15.42 -2.66 -7.49
CA LEU A 299 -14.64 -3.89 -7.40
C LEU A 299 -15.49 -5.15 -7.70
N ARG A 300 -16.77 -5.17 -7.30
CA ARG A 300 -17.72 -6.26 -7.62
C ARG A 300 -18.03 -6.32 -9.11
N GLU A 301 -18.19 -5.16 -9.75
CA GLU A 301 -18.60 -5.05 -11.15
C GLU A 301 -17.44 -5.21 -12.14
N ALA A 302 -16.21 -4.98 -11.72
CA ALA A 302 -15.03 -5.08 -12.58
C ALA A 302 -14.74 -6.52 -13.01
N ASP A 303 -14.18 -6.68 -14.20
CA ASP A 303 -13.69 -7.95 -14.73
C ASP A 303 -12.18 -8.11 -14.58
N LEU A 304 -11.43 -6.99 -14.64
CA LEU A 304 -9.97 -6.92 -14.47
C LEU A 304 -9.61 -5.68 -13.65
N PHE A 305 -8.51 -5.79 -12.91
CA PHE A 305 -7.90 -4.67 -12.21
C PHE A 305 -6.58 -4.29 -12.87
N LEU A 306 -6.45 -3.02 -13.28
CA LEU A 306 -5.28 -2.52 -13.99
C LEU A 306 -4.61 -1.41 -13.17
N PHE A 307 -3.38 -1.68 -12.67
CA PHE A 307 -2.64 -0.74 -11.85
C PHE A 307 -1.15 -0.71 -12.23
N PRO A 308 -0.79 -0.10 -13.37
CA PRO A 308 0.59 -0.12 -13.87
C PRO A 308 1.46 0.97 -13.23
N THR A 309 1.56 0.97 -11.90
CA THR A 309 2.29 2.00 -11.15
C THR A 309 3.81 1.92 -11.34
N ARG A 310 4.46 3.11 -11.34
CA ARG A 310 5.91 3.32 -11.19
C ARG A 310 6.20 4.36 -10.12
N TYR A 311 5.25 4.60 -9.24
CA TYR A 311 5.41 5.53 -8.13
C TYR A 311 6.59 5.16 -7.25
N LEU A 312 7.49 6.13 -7.00
CA LEU A 312 8.74 5.89 -6.27
C LEU A 312 8.53 5.47 -4.80
N GLY A 313 7.45 5.86 -4.18
CA GLY A 313 7.11 5.47 -2.81
C GLY A 313 6.29 4.18 -2.71
N GLU A 314 6.02 3.49 -3.83
CA GLU A 314 5.19 2.28 -3.83
C GLU A 314 5.82 1.15 -3.03
N ASN A 315 5.00 0.49 -2.24
CA ASN A 315 5.43 -0.68 -1.49
C ASN A 315 4.35 -1.77 -1.56
N GLN A 316 3.42 -1.83 -0.60
CA GLN A 316 2.27 -2.73 -0.64
C GLN A 316 0.97 -1.93 -0.76
N PRO A 317 0.53 -1.61 -1.98
CA PRO A 317 -0.68 -0.82 -2.21
C PRO A 317 -1.94 -1.58 -1.79
N VAL A 318 -2.75 -0.95 -0.95
CA VAL A 318 -3.99 -1.53 -0.41
C VAL A 318 -5.00 -1.84 -1.51
N ASN A 319 -5.03 -1.07 -2.59
CA ASN A 319 -5.91 -1.31 -3.74
C ASN A 319 -5.65 -2.66 -4.43
N LEU A 320 -4.40 -3.15 -4.49
CA LEU A 320 -4.10 -4.51 -4.97
C LEU A 320 -4.63 -5.58 -4.01
N ILE A 321 -4.49 -5.34 -2.69
CA ILE A 321 -5.03 -6.23 -1.67
C ILE A 321 -6.56 -6.31 -1.79
N GLU A 322 -7.21 -5.17 -1.98
CA GLU A 322 -8.65 -5.09 -2.23
C GLU A 322 -9.05 -5.83 -3.52
N ALA A 323 -8.31 -5.65 -4.61
CA ALA A 323 -8.58 -6.36 -5.87
C ALA A 323 -8.46 -7.89 -5.69
N MET A 324 -7.46 -8.37 -4.96
CA MET A 324 -7.32 -9.79 -4.60
C MET A 324 -8.48 -10.28 -3.74
N ALA A 325 -8.93 -9.48 -2.75
CA ALA A 325 -10.07 -9.83 -1.91
C ALA A 325 -11.36 -10.06 -2.72
N PHE A 326 -11.56 -9.29 -3.79
CA PHE A 326 -12.66 -9.47 -4.73
C PHE A 326 -12.37 -10.49 -5.84
N GLY A 327 -11.26 -11.22 -5.80
CA GLY A 327 -10.88 -12.22 -6.80
C GLY A 327 -10.72 -11.64 -8.21
N LEU A 328 -10.25 -10.40 -8.35
CA LEU A 328 -10.00 -9.82 -9.66
C LEU A 328 -8.68 -10.31 -10.25
N PRO A 329 -8.63 -10.69 -11.53
CA PRO A 329 -7.37 -10.77 -12.24
C PRO A 329 -6.71 -9.40 -12.27
N ILE A 330 -5.41 -9.35 -11.98
CA ILE A 330 -4.66 -8.11 -11.78
C ILE A 330 -3.63 -7.96 -12.91
N ILE A 331 -3.51 -6.74 -13.45
CA ILE A 331 -2.40 -6.36 -14.32
C ILE A 331 -1.66 -5.23 -13.61
N THR A 332 -0.38 -5.47 -13.32
CA THR A 332 0.48 -4.49 -12.65
C THR A 332 1.93 -4.64 -13.11
N THR A 333 2.79 -3.71 -12.69
CA THR A 333 4.20 -3.68 -13.11
C THR A 333 5.11 -4.50 -12.20
N ARG A 334 6.25 -4.97 -12.75
CA ARG A 334 7.37 -5.51 -11.96
C ARG A 334 8.13 -4.37 -11.28
N TRP A 335 7.42 -3.62 -10.44
CA TRP A 335 7.96 -2.45 -9.78
C TRP A 335 8.10 -2.70 -8.28
N ARG A 336 9.31 -2.53 -7.74
CA ARG A 336 9.64 -2.64 -6.31
C ARG A 336 9.11 -3.95 -5.70
N SER A 337 8.25 -3.85 -4.69
CA SER A 337 7.68 -4.98 -3.96
C SER A 337 6.42 -5.59 -4.59
N LEU A 338 5.90 -5.02 -5.68
CA LEU A 338 4.67 -5.53 -6.29
C LEU A 338 4.74 -7.01 -6.72
N PRO A 339 5.88 -7.51 -7.26
CA PRO A 339 6.00 -8.93 -7.54
C PRO A 339 5.87 -9.85 -6.32
N GLU A 340 6.25 -9.36 -5.12
CA GLU A 340 6.13 -10.13 -3.88
C GLU A 340 4.69 -10.21 -3.35
N MET A 341 3.78 -9.35 -3.84
CA MET A 341 2.37 -9.33 -3.45
C MET A 341 1.51 -10.35 -4.20
N LEU A 342 2.00 -10.90 -5.30
CA LEU A 342 1.25 -11.78 -6.19
C LEU A 342 1.85 -13.20 -6.15
N PRO A 343 1.08 -14.23 -6.52
CA PRO A 343 1.61 -15.58 -6.64
C PRO A 343 2.86 -15.64 -7.54
N PRO A 344 3.77 -16.59 -7.32
CA PRO A 344 4.94 -16.78 -8.18
C PRO A 344 4.52 -16.90 -9.66
N GLU A 345 5.28 -16.27 -10.55
CA GLU A 345 5.06 -16.31 -12.01
C GLU A 345 3.70 -15.78 -12.47
N TYR A 346 3.08 -14.91 -11.67
CA TYR A 346 1.76 -14.35 -11.96
C TYR A 346 1.71 -13.71 -13.38
N PRO A 347 0.78 -14.11 -14.26
CA PRO A 347 0.81 -13.74 -15.68
C PRO A 347 0.49 -12.28 -15.97
N GLY A 348 -0.10 -11.55 -15.01
CA GLY A 348 -0.43 -10.12 -15.13
C GLY A 348 0.69 -9.18 -14.74
N LEU A 349 1.90 -9.68 -14.42
CA LEU A 349 3.07 -8.85 -14.13
C LEU A 349 3.79 -8.43 -15.41
N VAL A 350 3.76 -7.13 -15.75
CA VAL A 350 4.41 -6.52 -16.92
C VAL A 350 5.69 -5.78 -16.55
N GLY A 351 6.57 -5.53 -17.53
CA GLY A 351 7.86 -4.88 -17.32
C GLY A 351 7.76 -3.40 -16.93
N GLY A 352 6.74 -2.69 -17.41
CA GLY A 352 6.61 -1.26 -17.17
C GLY A 352 5.28 -0.64 -17.61
N GLN A 353 5.29 0.67 -17.81
CA GLN A 353 4.13 1.46 -18.26
C GLN A 353 4.05 1.60 -19.80
N ASN A 354 4.61 0.65 -20.56
CA ASN A 354 4.48 0.67 -22.01
C ASN A 354 3.04 0.31 -22.41
N PRO A 355 2.29 1.20 -23.11
CA PRO A 355 0.89 0.95 -23.45
C PRO A 355 0.68 -0.30 -24.31
N TYR A 356 1.61 -0.64 -25.22
CA TYR A 356 1.52 -1.85 -26.06
C TYR A 356 1.71 -3.13 -25.25
N GLU A 357 2.67 -3.13 -24.30
CA GLU A 357 2.87 -4.26 -23.39
C GLU A 357 1.65 -4.46 -22.49
N LEU A 358 1.11 -3.37 -21.96
CA LEU A 358 -0.12 -3.38 -21.15
C LEU A 358 -1.33 -3.86 -21.99
N ALA A 359 -1.49 -3.42 -23.22
CA ALA A 359 -2.57 -3.86 -24.10
C ALA A 359 -2.48 -5.37 -24.37
N SER A 360 -1.27 -5.87 -24.65
CA SER A 360 -1.02 -7.30 -24.84
C SER A 360 -1.37 -8.12 -23.58
N ALA A 361 -0.96 -7.62 -22.40
CA ALA A 361 -1.31 -8.24 -21.13
C ALA A 361 -2.83 -8.22 -20.87
N ILE A 362 -3.52 -7.11 -21.19
CA ILE A 362 -4.98 -7.02 -21.07
C ILE A 362 -5.63 -8.11 -21.94
N VAL A 363 -5.30 -8.18 -23.22
CA VAL A 363 -5.88 -9.19 -24.12
C VAL A 363 -5.63 -10.60 -23.63
N LYS A 364 -4.40 -10.90 -23.18
CA LYS A 364 -4.06 -12.22 -22.60
C LYS A 364 -4.89 -12.51 -21.35
N MET A 365 -5.08 -11.53 -20.48
CA MET A 365 -5.81 -11.70 -19.22
C MET A 365 -7.33 -11.75 -19.40
N LEU A 366 -7.87 -11.42 -20.58
CA LEU A 366 -9.29 -11.65 -20.89
C LEU A 366 -9.65 -13.14 -20.83
N ALA A 367 -8.71 -14.02 -21.17
CA ALA A 367 -8.88 -15.48 -21.12
C ALA A 367 -8.50 -16.08 -19.75
N ALA A 368 -8.05 -15.28 -18.79
CA ALA A 368 -7.70 -15.76 -17.47
C ALA A 368 -8.96 -16.07 -16.65
N GLU A 369 -8.98 -17.26 -16.08
CA GLU A 369 -9.98 -17.64 -15.09
C GLU A 369 -9.82 -16.74 -13.86
N SER A 370 -10.93 -16.25 -13.35
CA SER A 370 -10.93 -15.27 -12.28
C SER A 370 -11.37 -15.85 -10.95
N GLY A 371 -10.79 -15.38 -9.87
CA GLY A 371 -11.40 -15.36 -8.57
C GLY A 371 -10.71 -16.19 -7.50
N VAL A 372 -10.56 -17.50 -7.67
CA VAL A 372 -10.20 -18.37 -6.53
C VAL A 372 -8.75 -18.17 -6.10
N GLU A 373 -7.81 -18.14 -7.03
CA GLU A 373 -6.37 -18.03 -6.70
C GLU A 373 -6.05 -16.70 -6.03
N ALA A 374 -6.48 -15.56 -6.60
CA ALA A 374 -6.27 -14.25 -6.02
C ALA A 374 -6.95 -14.11 -4.64
N ARG A 375 -8.17 -14.65 -4.51
CA ARG A 375 -8.92 -14.66 -3.25
C ARG A 375 -8.22 -15.49 -2.17
N ASN A 376 -7.73 -16.69 -2.50
CA ASN A 376 -7.00 -17.53 -1.56
C ASN A 376 -5.70 -16.86 -1.13
N HIS A 377 -5.00 -16.23 -2.06
CA HIS A 377 -3.78 -15.47 -1.74
C HIS A 377 -4.06 -14.30 -0.79
N PHE A 378 -5.19 -13.58 -0.98
CA PHE A 378 -5.64 -12.57 -0.01
C PHE A 378 -5.89 -13.18 1.37
N LYS A 379 -6.68 -14.27 1.44
CA LYS A 379 -7.01 -14.93 2.72
C LYS A 379 -5.77 -15.42 3.47
N GLU A 380 -4.79 -15.91 2.73
CA GLU A 380 -3.56 -16.45 3.29
C GLU A 380 -2.59 -15.39 3.79
N HIS A 381 -2.50 -14.22 3.11
CA HIS A 381 -1.41 -13.29 3.34
C HIS A 381 -1.81 -11.89 3.77
N PHE A 382 -3.05 -11.44 3.49
CA PHE A 382 -3.42 -10.03 3.56
C PHE A 382 -4.67 -9.71 4.38
N THR A 383 -5.08 -10.62 5.27
CA THR A 383 -6.18 -10.34 6.21
C THR A 383 -5.69 -9.49 7.37
N VAL A 384 -6.58 -8.68 7.95
CA VAL A 384 -6.25 -7.82 9.09
C VAL A 384 -5.87 -8.64 10.33
N GLU A 385 -6.50 -9.79 10.52
CA GLU A 385 -6.21 -10.69 11.65
C GLU A 385 -4.76 -11.19 11.58
N ARG A 386 -4.32 -11.62 10.39
CA ARG A 386 -2.94 -12.03 10.14
C ARG A 386 -1.96 -10.88 10.36
N HIS A 387 -2.24 -9.73 9.75
CA HIS A 387 -1.43 -8.52 9.92
C HIS A 387 -1.24 -8.17 11.41
N LEU A 388 -2.32 -8.13 12.17
CA LEU A 388 -2.27 -7.77 13.59
C LEU A 388 -1.52 -8.82 14.44
N ALA A 389 -1.69 -10.11 14.13
CA ALA A 389 -0.97 -11.19 14.82
C ALA A 389 0.54 -11.10 14.56
N ASP A 390 0.96 -10.97 13.30
CA ASP A 390 2.35 -10.89 12.88
C ASP A 390 3.00 -9.60 13.42
N LEU A 391 2.28 -8.47 13.36
CA LEU A 391 2.72 -7.17 13.89
C LEU A 391 2.91 -7.23 15.41
N ALA A 392 1.95 -7.82 16.14
CA ALA A 392 2.04 -7.98 17.58
C ALA A 392 3.18 -8.90 17.99
N ALA A 393 3.42 -9.98 17.27
CA ALA A 393 4.53 -10.88 17.48
C ALA A 393 5.87 -10.14 17.36
N ALA A 394 6.07 -9.41 16.24
CA ALA A 394 7.28 -8.64 15.99
C ALA A 394 7.53 -7.57 17.06
N ILE A 395 6.49 -6.82 17.46
CA ILE A 395 6.60 -5.76 18.45
C ILE A 395 6.95 -6.34 19.84
N ARG A 396 6.36 -7.48 20.25
CA ARG A 396 6.63 -8.10 21.54
C ARG A 396 8.06 -8.63 21.70
N GLU A 397 8.70 -9.03 20.61
CA GLU A 397 10.08 -9.47 20.62
C GLU A 397 11.07 -8.40 21.13
N VAL A 398 10.72 -7.11 20.97
CA VAL A 398 11.54 -6.00 21.49
C VAL A 398 11.61 -6.02 23.03
N SER A 399 10.55 -6.47 23.71
CA SER A 399 10.49 -6.47 25.19
C SER A 399 11.16 -7.67 25.84
N THR A 400 11.45 -8.74 25.10
CA THR A 400 12.03 -9.97 25.67
C THR A 400 13.56 -9.91 25.84
N ASP A 401 14.23 -8.95 25.21
CA ASP A 401 15.68 -8.79 25.28
C ASP A 401 16.20 -8.02 26.52
N GLU A 402 15.31 -7.44 27.32
CA GLU A 402 15.74 -6.81 28.59
C GLU A 402 16.31 -7.80 29.61
N SER A 403 16.13 -9.13 29.39
CA SER A 403 16.63 -10.20 30.27
C SER A 403 17.88 -10.93 29.75
N GLY A 404 18.45 -10.58 28.62
CA GLY A 404 19.62 -11.28 28.08
C GLY A 404 20.37 -10.52 26.99
N GLN A 405 21.54 -10.04 27.33
CA GLN A 405 22.70 -9.63 26.51
C GLN A 405 22.41 -9.14 25.07
N LYS A 406 22.79 -7.89 24.79
CA LYS A 406 23.02 -7.37 23.45
C LYS A 406 24.02 -8.26 22.68
N ALA A 407 23.51 -9.27 22.01
CA ALA A 407 24.28 -10.15 21.13
C ALA A 407 24.17 -9.67 19.70
N GLY A 408 25.32 -9.56 19.02
CA GLY A 408 25.46 -9.08 17.64
C GLY A 408 24.66 -9.89 16.64
N GLY A 409 24.23 -9.19 15.59
CA GLY A 409 23.27 -9.57 14.57
C GLY A 409 23.44 -10.95 13.96
N ALA A 410 22.32 -11.68 13.92
CA ALA A 410 22.11 -12.77 13.00
C ALA A 410 20.73 -12.59 12.35
N VAL A 411 20.69 -12.56 11.03
CA VAL A 411 19.48 -12.55 10.21
C VAL A 411 18.80 -13.92 10.38
N ALA A 412 17.71 -13.97 11.12
CA ALA A 412 16.86 -15.17 11.16
C ALA A 412 15.96 -15.18 9.92
N ALA A 413 16.41 -15.83 8.86
CA ALA A 413 15.59 -16.23 7.73
C ALA A 413 14.93 -17.58 8.09
N GLN A 414 13.74 -17.56 8.64
CA GLN A 414 12.89 -18.75 8.72
C GLN A 414 11.90 -18.75 7.55
N GLY A 415 12.31 -19.38 6.47
CA GLY A 415 11.46 -19.82 5.38
C GLY A 415 11.89 -21.23 5.01
N SER A 416 11.01 -22.20 5.19
CA SER A 416 11.18 -23.60 4.85
C SER A 416 11.60 -23.76 3.39
N LEU A 417 12.86 -24.09 3.15
CA LEU A 417 13.34 -24.63 1.88
C LEU A 417 12.93 -26.10 1.80
N GLY A 418 11.84 -26.37 1.08
CA GLY A 418 11.58 -27.69 0.52
C GLY A 418 12.70 -28.02 -0.48
N ARG A 419 13.48 -29.07 -0.22
CA ARG A 419 14.39 -29.71 -1.17
C ARG A 419 13.57 -30.28 -2.31
N ALA A 420 13.87 -29.85 -3.52
CA ALA A 420 13.62 -30.66 -4.71
C ALA A 420 14.95 -30.85 -5.42
N VAL A 421 15.25 -32.08 -5.73
CA VAL A 421 16.36 -32.63 -6.50
C VAL A 421 16.27 -32.19 -7.96
#